data_caf6381358280db7c923a442f7614d7b
#
_entry.id   caf6381358280db7c923a442f7614d7b
#
_cell.length_a   1.000
_cell.length_b   1.000
_cell.length_c   1.000
_cell.angle_alpha   90.00
_cell.angle_beta   90.00
_cell.angle_gamma   90.00
#
_symmetry.space_group_name_H-M   'P 1'
#
loop_
_entity.id
_entity.type
_entity.pdbx_description
1 polymer ?
#
loop_
_entity_poly.entity_id
_entity_poly.type
_entity_poly.pdbx_seq_one_letter_code
_entity_poly.pdbx_strand_id
1 'polypeptide(L)'
;MSFNHEYAQANGIELHYVREGSEFPLFLVHGWPEFWRAWRKNVPVLAESFDIIVPDLRGFGDSEKPDVPAEEGYGVDAHVEDMLALADELEIDEFGFVSHDLGAYVGQEIARQHPDVLRGLFLFDTPYPGIGERWRDPEHIDEIWYQSFNQQPWAADLVGSSREACEAYIGHFLDHWAGDPSAFGEEDRQAWVDTYLQEGNLQGGFNWYIAADDARKELMREGAPEMDPIEVPTRILWGELDPIVNAEWADRIGEYFADYELDTVPSAGHFLHHEKPEQANAEIESFFEGLD
;
A
#
# COMPACT_ATOMS: atom_id res chain seq x y z
N MET A 1 -13.82 7.43 17.22
CA MET A 1 -14.85 7.16 16.20
C MET A 1 -14.88 5.65 15.99
N SER A 2 -16.03 5.01 15.87
CA SER A 2 -16.10 3.58 15.51
C SER A 2 -16.33 3.51 14.01
N PHE A 3 -15.61 2.66 13.33
CA PHE A 3 -15.75 2.38 11.89
C PHE A 3 -16.63 1.16 11.68
N ASN A 4 -17.24 1.08 10.50
CA ASN A 4 -18.06 -0.06 10.11
C ASN A 4 -17.16 -1.14 9.49
N HIS A 5 -16.89 -2.20 10.27
CA HIS A 5 -16.05 -3.33 9.87
C HIS A 5 -16.91 -4.42 9.24
N GLU A 6 -16.53 -4.84 8.04
CA GLU A 6 -17.23 -5.85 7.26
C GLU A 6 -16.26 -6.93 6.77
N TYR A 7 -16.81 -8.06 6.31
CA TYR A 7 -16.05 -9.19 5.78
C TYR A 7 -16.73 -9.72 4.52
N ALA A 8 -15.95 -10.08 3.52
CA ALA A 8 -16.42 -10.66 2.27
C ALA A 8 -15.60 -11.90 1.90
N GLN A 9 -16.26 -12.89 1.29
CA GLN A 9 -15.56 -14.01 0.65
C GLN A 9 -15.18 -13.61 -0.77
N ALA A 10 -13.91 -13.34 -1.00
CA ALA A 10 -13.40 -12.88 -2.28
C ALA A 10 -12.16 -13.70 -2.66
N ASN A 11 -12.07 -14.15 -3.89
CA ASN A 11 -10.95 -14.94 -4.41
C ASN A 11 -10.54 -16.14 -3.51
N GLY A 12 -11.54 -16.78 -2.89
CA GLY A 12 -11.34 -17.97 -2.05
C GLY A 12 -10.81 -17.74 -0.65
N ILE A 13 -10.71 -16.48 -0.21
CA ILE A 13 -10.32 -16.08 1.15
C ILE A 13 -11.35 -15.13 1.76
N GLU A 14 -11.34 -14.99 3.09
CA GLU A 14 -12.10 -13.97 3.80
C GLU A 14 -11.28 -12.67 3.86
N LEU A 15 -11.79 -11.60 3.24
CA LEU A 15 -11.22 -10.26 3.32
C LEU A 15 -12.00 -9.42 4.32
N HIS A 16 -11.27 -8.79 5.24
CA HIS A 16 -11.78 -7.74 6.09
C HIS A 16 -11.67 -6.39 5.36
N TYR A 17 -12.66 -5.54 5.53
CA TYR A 17 -12.62 -4.16 5.08
C TYR A 17 -13.45 -3.24 5.98
N VAL A 18 -13.09 -1.95 5.98
CA VAL A 18 -13.93 -0.89 6.52
C VAL A 18 -14.70 -0.26 5.37
N ARG A 19 -16.02 0.01 5.55
CA ARG A 19 -16.84 0.71 4.56
C ARG A 19 -17.63 1.85 5.19
N GLU A 20 -17.48 3.06 4.61
CA GLU A 20 -18.17 4.26 5.04
C GLU A 20 -18.56 5.12 3.82
N GLY A 21 -19.70 5.79 3.90
CA GLY A 21 -20.20 6.63 2.78
C GLY A 21 -21.16 5.89 1.85
N SER A 22 -21.40 6.40 0.64
CA SER A 22 -22.46 5.84 -0.22
C SER A 22 -22.48 6.31 -1.67
N GLU A 23 -21.55 7.16 -2.10
CA GLU A 23 -21.57 7.73 -3.46
C GLU A 23 -20.64 6.90 -4.41
N PHE A 24 -19.77 7.55 -5.19
CA PHE A 24 -18.84 6.83 -6.05
C PHE A 24 -17.80 6.03 -5.23
N PRO A 25 -17.57 4.74 -5.53
CA PRO A 25 -16.69 3.90 -4.72
C PRO A 25 -15.21 4.24 -4.91
N LEU A 26 -14.51 4.41 -3.78
CA LEU A 26 -13.06 4.52 -3.71
C LEU A 26 -12.47 3.42 -2.84
N PHE A 27 -11.58 2.62 -3.40
CA PHE A 27 -10.74 1.70 -2.65
C PHE A 27 -9.52 2.44 -2.10
N LEU A 28 -9.27 2.36 -0.79
CA LEU A 28 -8.09 2.92 -0.15
C LEU A 28 -7.21 1.76 0.32
N VAL A 29 -6.12 1.48 -0.38
CA VAL A 29 -5.31 0.28 -0.21
C VAL A 29 -3.96 0.62 0.39
N HIS A 30 -3.65 -0.02 1.52
CA HIS A 30 -2.45 0.21 2.30
C HIS A 30 -1.21 -0.48 1.74
N GLY A 31 -0.06 -0.14 2.30
CA GLY A 31 1.22 -0.78 2.06
C GLY A 31 1.75 -1.57 3.27
N TRP A 32 3.06 -1.70 3.36
CA TRP A 32 3.76 -2.31 4.49
C TRP A 32 4.51 -1.22 5.29
N PRO A 33 4.54 -1.25 6.62
CA PRO A 33 3.87 -2.19 7.52
C PRO A 33 2.50 -1.66 8.00
N GLU A 34 1.57 -1.59 7.11
CA GLU A 34 0.27 -0.99 7.39
C GLU A 34 -0.88 -2.02 7.40
N PHE A 35 -2.09 -1.53 7.64
CA PHE A 35 -3.38 -2.20 7.53
C PHE A 35 -4.45 -1.11 7.39
N TRP A 36 -5.73 -1.45 7.29
CA TRP A 36 -6.80 -0.47 7.06
C TRP A 36 -6.69 0.82 7.90
N ARG A 37 -6.17 0.71 9.13
CA ARG A 37 -6.06 1.83 10.09
C ARG A 37 -5.12 2.96 9.61
N ALA A 38 -4.26 2.72 8.65
CA ALA A 38 -3.45 3.75 8.03
C ALA A 38 -4.31 4.89 7.46
N TRP A 39 -5.50 4.54 6.97
CA TRP A 39 -6.46 5.45 6.38
C TRP A 39 -7.48 6.07 7.35
N ARG A 40 -7.39 5.77 8.66
CA ARG A 40 -8.39 6.18 9.66
C ARG A 40 -8.63 7.69 9.77
N LYS A 41 -7.65 8.51 9.34
CA LYS A 41 -7.77 9.98 9.30
C LYS A 41 -8.42 10.48 8.00
N ASN A 42 -8.42 9.67 6.97
CA ASN A 42 -8.93 9.98 5.63
C ASN A 42 -10.39 9.55 5.50
N VAL A 43 -10.72 8.35 5.95
CA VAL A 43 -12.06 7.76 5.83
C VAL A 43 -13.19 8.69 6.25
N PRO A 44 -13.17 9.35 7.45
CA PRO A 44 -14.31 10.17 7.89
C PRO A 44 -14.57 11.41 7.03
N VAL A 45 -13.53 11.93 6.38
CA VAL A 45 -13.62 13.09 5.51
C VAL A 45 -14.10 12.66 4.13
N LEU A 46 -13.43 11.69 3.53
CA LEU A 46 -13.74 11.22 2.18
C LEU A 46 -15.13 10.58 2.08
N ALA A 47 -15.61 9.94 3.15
CA ALA A 47 -16.94 9.35 3.22
C ALA A 47 -18.10 10.37 3.17
N GLU A 48 -17.80 11.67 3.26
CA GLU A 48 -18.81 12.72 3.03
C GLU A 48 -19.16 12.83 1.54
N SER A 49 -18.27 12.42 0.63
CA SER A 49 -18.41 12.55 -0.83
C SER A 49 -18.33 11.23 -1.60
N PHE A 50 -17.83 10.15 -0.99
CA PHE A 50 -17.56 8.88 -1.65
C PHE A 50 -18.04 7.69 -0.82
N ASP A 51 -18.17 6.53 -1.46
CA ASP A 51 -18.29 5.23 -0.81
C ASP A 51 -16.86 4.66 -0.60
N ILE A 52 -16.36 4.76 0.62
CA ILE A 52 -14.98 4.41 0.95
C ILE A 52 -14.87 2.96 1.37
N ILE A 53 -14.09 2.19 0.66
CA ILE A 53 -13.76 0.78 0.94
C ILE A 53 -12.27 0.67 1.29
N VAL A 54 -11.96 0.23 2.50
CA VAL A 54 -10.58 0.14 3.00
C VAL A 54 -10.27 -1.31 3.38
N PRO A 55 -9.84 -2.15 2.44
CA PRO A 55 -9.51 -3.53 2.74
C PRO A 55 -8.22 -3.65 3.54
N ASP A 56 -8.15 -4.68 4.38
CA ASP A 56 -6.88 -5.29 4.73
C ASP A 56 -6.46 -6.23 3.61
N LEU A 57 -5.27 -6.08 3.08
CA LEU A 57 -4.73 -6.98 2.07
C LEU A 57 -4.60 -8.41 2.65
N ARG A 58 -4.63 -9.45 1.77
CA ARG A 58 -4.32 -10.82 2.19
C ARG A 58 -3.04 -10.88 3.00
N GLY A 59 -3.06 -11.58 4.12
CA GLY A 59 -1.89 -11.67 5.00
C GLY A 59 -1.78 -10.54 6.03
N PHE A 60 -2.61 -9.49 5.94
CA PHE A 60 -2.56 -8.33 6.81
C PHE A 60 -3.83 -8.18 7.64
N GLY A 61 -3.74 -7.40 8.72
CA GLY A 61 -4.86 -6.97 9.53
C GLY A 61 -5.77 -8.12 9.97
N ASP A 62 -7.06 -7.96 9.74
CA ASP A 62 -8.07 -8.96 10.06
C ASP A 62 -8.46 -9.84 8.84
N SER A 63 -7.85 -9.62 7.66
CA SER A 63 -8.00 -10.51 6.50
C SER A 63 -7.32 -11.85 6.70
N GLU A 64 -7.78 -12.87 5.96
CA GLU A 64 -7.24 -14.23 6.03
C GLU A 64 -5.75 -14.28 5.63
N LYS A 65 -5.02 -15.21 6.24
CA LYS A 65 -3.61 -15.53 5.99
C LYS A 65 -3.57 -16.94 5.41
N PRO A 66 -3.79 -17.10 4.09
CA PRO A 66 -3.89 -18.42 3.49
C PRO A 66 -2.61 -19.25 3.72
N ASP A 67 -2.81 -20.51 4.12
CA ASP A 67 -1.72 -21.48 4.36
C ASP A 67 -1.27 -22.11 3.03
N VAL A 68 -0.61 -21.27 2.22
CA VAL A 68 -0.04 -21.65 0.91
C VAL A 68 1.38 -21.14 0.81
N PRO A 69 2.24 -21.72 -0.06
CA PRO A 69 3.56 -21.16 -0.32
C PRO A 69 3.47 -19.69 -0.73
N ALA A 70 4.37 -18.85 -0.19
CA ALA A 70 4.30 -17.41 -0.43
C ALA A 70 4.36 -17.07 -1.92
N GLU A 71 5.22 -17.74 -2.67
CA GLU A 71 5.42 -17.56 -4.11
C GLU A 71 4.17 -17.92 -4.94
N GLU A 72 3.26 -18.73 -4.39
CA GLU A 72 2.03 -19.16 -5.06
C GLU A 72 0.81 -18.33 -4.67
N GLY A 73 0.83 -17.67 -3.49
CA GLY A 73 -0.37 -17.07 -2.93
C GLY A 73 -0.24 -15.64 -2.41
N TYR A 74 0.93 -14.99 -2.48
CA TYR A 74 1.12 -13.64 -1.94
C TYR A 74 1.77 -12.68 -2.93
N GLY A 75 1.88 -13.06 -4.20
CA GLY A 75 2.35 -12.18 -5.27
C GLY A 75 1.32 -11.08 -5.62
N VAL A 76 1.76 -10.10 -6.39
CA VAL A 76 0.91 -8.96 -6.79
C VAL A 76 -0.37 -9.42 -7.50
N ASP A 77 -0.30 -10.43 -8.36
CA ASP A 77 -1.48 -10.96 -9.08
C ASP A 77 -2.56 -11.48 -8.13
N ALA A 78 -2.16 -12.14 -7.04
CA ALA A 78 -3.12 -12.62 -6.03
C ALA A 78 -3.84 -11.46 -5.32
N HIS A 79 -3.14 -10.36 -5.04
CA HIS A 79 -3.75 -9.15 -4.48
C HIS A 79 -4.65 -8.43 -5.48
N VAL A 80 -4.29 -8.41 -6.76
CA VAL A 80 -5.13 -7.90 -7.86
C VAL A 80 -6.44 -8.68 -7.92
N GLU A 81 -6.35 -10.00 -7.97
CA GLU A 81 -7.53 -10.88 -7.99
C GLU A 81 -8.41 -10.68 -6.76
N ASP A 82 -7.83 -10.44 -5.58
CA ASP A 82 -8.59 -10.14 -4.36
C ASP A 82 -9.39 -8.83 -4.48
N MET A 83 -8.77 -7.77 -4.97
CA MET A 83 -9.44 -6.48 -5.10
C MET A 83 -10.57 -6.53 -6.14
N LEU A 84 -10.33 -7.20 -7.25
CA LEU A 84 -11.37 -7.38 -8.28
C LEU A 84 -12.52 -8.26 -7.79
N ALA A 85 -12.22 -9.35 -7.08
CA ALA A 85 -13.24 -10.22 -6.50
C ALA A 85 -14.01 -9.53 -5.36
N LEU A 86 -13.36 -8.64 -4.59
CA LEU A 86 -14.04 -7.82 -3.59
C LEU A 86 -14.99 -6.82 -4.25
N ALA A 87 -14.57 -6.17 -5.34
CA ALA A 87 -15.42 -5.27 -6.10
C ALA A 87 -16.64 -5.99 -6.68
N ASP A 88 -16.46 -7.21 -7.23
CA ASP A 88 -17.55 -8.05 -7.74
C ASP A 88 -18.54 -8.46 -6.64
N GLU A 89 -18.04 -8.90 -5.47
CA GLU A 89 -18.90 -9.25 -4.31
C GLU A 89 -19.70 -8.05 -3.79
N LEU A 90 -19.14 -6.84 -3.92
CA LEU A 90 -19.81 -5.59 -3.53
C LEU A 90 -20.69 -5.00 -4.64
N GLU A 91 -20.82 -5.69 -5.77
CA GLU A 91 -21.56 -5.24 -6.96
C GLU A 91 -21.05 -3.88 -7.50
N ILE A 92 -19.72 -3.67 -7.51
CA ILE A 92 -19.04 -2.46 -7.98
C ILE A 92 -18.38 -2.74 -9.33
N ASP A 93 -18.91 -2.13 -10.39
CA ASP A 93 -18.40 -2.29 -11.76
C ASP A 93 -17.24 -1.33 -12.09
N GLU A 94 -17.22 -0.15 -11.49
CA GLU A 94 -16.21 0.90 -11.70
C GLU A 94 -15.87 1.58 -10.38
N PHE A 95 -14.57 1.85 -10.11
CA PHE A 95 -14.13 2.47 -8.88
C PHE A 95 -12.88 3.35 -9.07
N GLY A 96 -12.61 4.22 -8.12
CA GLY A 96 -11.32 4.88 -7.97
C GLY A 96 -10.41 4.04 -7.08
N PHE A 97 -9.12 4.01 -7.38
CA PHE A 97 -8.15 3.25 -6.59
C PHE A 97 -7.10 4.19 -6.01
N VAL A 98 -7.13 4.36 -4.70
CA VAL A 98 -6.18 5.16 -3.92
C VAL A 98 -5.27 4.20 -3.18
N SER A 99 -3.96 4.36 -3.31
CA SER A 99 -3.06 3.37 -2.72
C SER A 99 -1.72 3.95 -2.29
N HIS A 100 -1.06 3.21 -1.40
CA HIS A 100 0.23 3.53 -0.85
C HIS A 100 1.17 2.30 -0.91
N ASP A 101 2.46 2.51 -1.19
CA ASP A 101 3.53 1.49 -1.13
C ASP A 101 3.17 0.16 -1.84
N LEU A 102 2.98 -0.96 -1.12
CA LEU A 102 2.58 -2.24 -1.72
C LEU A 102 1.25 -2.14 -2.48
N GLY A 103 0.30 -1.39 -1.93
CA GLY A 103 -0.97 -1.13 -2.60
C GLY A 103 -0.80 -0.45 -3.96
N ALA A 104 0.27 0.33 -4.13
CA ALA A 104 0.55 0.98 -5.40
C ALA A 104 0.99 -0.01 -6.49
N TYR A 105 1.68 -1.10 -6.16
CA TYR A 105 1.91 -2.18 -7.12
C TYR A 105 0.60 -2.82 -7.58
N VAL A 106 -0.32 -3.05 -6.63
CA VAL A 106 -1.64 -3.62 -6.93
C VAL A 106 -2.42 -2.69 -7.85
N GLY A 107 -2.49 -1.39 -7.54
CA GLY A 107 -3.18 -0.40 -8.36
C GLY A 107 -2.60 -0.26 -9.77
N GLN A 108 -1.28 -0.25 -9.90
CA GLN A 108 -0.60 -0.20 -11.20
C GLN A 108 -0.91 -1.45 -12.04
N GLU A 109 -0.97 -2.63 -11.41
CA GLU A 109 -1.23 -3.87 -12.13
C GLU A 109 -2.71 -3.97 -12.53
N ILE A 110 -3.66 -3.53 -11.69
CA ILE A 110 -5.07 -3.40 -12.08
C ILE A 110 -5.19 -2.44 -13.28
N ALA A 111 -4.51 -1.29 -13.24
CA ALA A 111 -4.56 -0.32 -14.34
C ALA A 111 -3.98 -0.84 -15.65
N ARG A 112 -3.06 -1.81 -15.62
CA ARG A 112 -2.50 -2.46 -16.82
C ARG A 112 -3.39 -3.56 -17.37
N GLN A 113 -3.89 -4.42 -16.48
CA GLN A 113 -4.63 -5.63 -16.87
C GLN A 113 -6.13 -5.37 -17.05
N HIS A 114 -6.68 -4.44 -16.26
CA HIS A 114 -8.11 -4.17 -16.14
C HIS A 114 -8.42 -2.66 -16.13
N PRO A 115 -7.91 -1.87 -17.10
CA PRO A 115 -8.09 -0.41 -17.09
C PRO A 115 -9.57 0.02 -17.08
N ASP A 116 -10.46 -0.79 -17.66
CA ASP A 116 -11.88 -0.47 -17.81
C ASP A 116 -12.65 -0.43 -16.47
N VAL A 117 -12.12 -1.00 -15.38
CA VAL A 117 -12.75 -0.94 -14.06
C VAL A 117 -12.32 0.28 -13.25
N LEU A 118 -11.28 1.01 -13.70
CA LEU A 118 -10.73 2.16 -13.00
C LEU A 118 -11.16 3.47 -13.63
N ARG A 119 -11.84 4.33 -12.87
CA ARG A 119 -12.05 5.73 -13.25
C ARG A 119 -10.76 6.54 -13.12
N GLY A 120 -9.93 6.24 -12.12
CA GLY A 120 -8.66 6.90 -11.89
C GLY A 120 -7.83 6.17 -10.86
N LEU A 121 -6.53 6.46 -10.86
CA LEU A 121 -5.53 5.89 -9.96
C LEU A 121 -4.85 7.01 -9.16
N PHE A 122 -4.87 6.90 -7.83
CA PHE A 122 -4.19 7.84 -6.94
C PHE A 122 -3.11 7.12 -6.14
N LEU A 123 -1.87 7.55 -6.26
CA LEU A 123 -0.70 6.89 -5.71
C LEU A 123 0.04 7.79 -4.71
N PHE A 124 0.29 7.25 -3.51
CA PHE A 124 1.17 7.87 -2.52
C PHE A 124 2.47 7.10 -2.43
N ASP A 125 3.61 7.83 -2.43
CA ASP A 125 4.95 7.28 -2.19
C ASP A 125 5.17 5.96 -2.94
N THR A 126 4.95 6.02 -4.25
CA THR A 126 4.74 4.83 -5.09
C THR A 126 6.04 4.21 -5.60
N PRO A 127 6.34 2.96 -5.23
CA PRO A 127 7.31 2.20 -5.99
C PRO A 127 6.74 1.90 -7.39
N TYR A 128 7.61 1.94 -8.41
CA TYR A 128 7.24 1.66 -9.79
C TYR A 128 8.43 1.06 -10.55
N PRO A 129 8.20 0.40 -11.71
CA PRO A 129 9.28 -0.31 -12.42
C PRO A 129 10.44 0.59 -12.87
N GLY A 130 10.19 1.89 -13.10
CA GLY A 130 11.19 2.86 -13.53
C GLY A 130 12.31 3.14 -12.50
N ILE A 131 12.14 2.74 -11.23
CA ILE A 131 13.21 2.82 -10.22
C ILE A 131 14.36 1.89 -10.61
N GLY A 132 14.05 0.70 -11.12
CA GLY A 132 15.04 -0.20 -11.72
C GLY A 132 16.18 -0.59 -10.78
N GLU A 133 17.41 -0.43 -11.28
CA GLU A 133 18.64 -0.76 -10.56
C GLU A 133 18.94 0.13 -9.36
N ARG A 134 18.26 1.27 -9.20
CA ARG A 134 18.48 2.20 -8.06
C ARG A 134 18.17 1.56 -6.70
N TRP A 135 17.32 0.53 -6.68
CA TRP A 135 17.09 -0.26 -5.48
C TRP A 135 18.36 -0.88 -4.88
N ARG A 136 19.42 -1.06 -5.69
CA ARG A 136 20.70 -1.63 -5.24
C ARG A 136 21.81 -0.60 -5.05
N ASP A 137 21.53 0.69 -5.17
CA ASP A 137 22.52 1.73 -4.98
C ASP A 137 23.17 1.61 -3.59
N PRO A 138 24.50 1.71 -3.48
CA PRO A 138 25.21 1.54 -2.21
C PRO A 138 24.74 2.52 -1.12
N GLU A 139 24.23 3.69 -1.51
CA GLU A 139 23.71 4.70 -0.58
C GLU A 139 22.30 4.36 -0.09
N HIS A 140 21.59 3.47 -0.80
CA HIS A 140 20.22 3.08 -0.51
C HIS A 140 20.06 1.65 0.03
N ILE A 141 21.01 0.76 -0.27
CA ILE A 141 20.90 -0.67 0.08
C ILE A 141 20.69 -0.92 1.57
N ASP A 142 21.21 -0.03 2.41
CA ASP A 142 21.07 -0.14 3.86
C ASP A 142 19.64 0.23 4.32
N GLU A 143 18.88 0.99 3.57
CA GLU A 143 17.49 1.33 3.89
C GLU A 143 16.55 0.15 3.67
N ILE A 144 16.84 -0.70 2.69
CA ILE A 144 16.01 -1.86 2.33
C ILE A 144 16.44 -3.19 2.98
N TRP A 145 17.24 -3.15 4.06
CA TRP A 145 17.71 -4.34 4.79
C TRP A 145 16.58 -5.27 5.23
N TYR A 146 15.43 -4.68 5.60
CA TYR A 146 14.26 -5.39 6.08
C TYR A 146 13.66 -6.32 5.03
N GLN A 147 13.78 -6.01 3.75
CA GLN A 147 13.29 -6.86 2.66
C GLN A 147 14.00 -8.22 2.64
N SER A 148 15.30 -8.26 2.98
CA SER A 148 16.03 -9.52 3.12
C SER A 148 15.82 -10.17 4.49
N PHE A 149 15.57 -9.38 5.54
CA PHE A 149 15.26 -9.89 6.86
C PHE A 149 13.89 -10.59 6.87
N ASN A 150 12.84 -9.97 6.29
CA ASN A 150 11.48 -10.52 6.24
C ASN A 150 11.39 -11.86 5.51
N GLN A 151 12.33 -12.17 4.65
CA GLN A 151 12.44 -13.45 3.95
C GLN A 151 13.08 -14.57 4.77
N GLN A 152 13.60 -14.28 5.96
CA GLN A 152 14.23 -15.31 6.77
C GLN A 152 13.16 -16.17 7.48
N PRO A 153 13.29 -17.50 7.45
CA PRO A 153 12.27 -18.41 7.99
C PRO A 153 12.05 -18.31 9.51
N TRP A 154 12.91 -17.57 10.20
CA TRP A 154 12.85 -17.32 11.64
C TRP A 154 12.47 -15.86 11.98
N ALA A 155 12.27 -15.00 10.98
CA ALA A 155 12.09 -13.57 11.21
C ALA A 155 10.78 -13.28 11.95
N ALA A 156 9.67 -13.88 11.51
CA ALA A 156 8.37 -13.71 12.14
C ALA A 156 8.38 -14.19 13.62
N ASP A 157 9.00 -15.34 13.87
CA ASP A 157 9.16 -15.87 15.23
C ASP A 157 10.01 -14.95 16.12
N LEU A 158 11.09 -14.37 15.57
CA LEU A 158 11.95 -13.45 16.29
C LEU A 158 11.21 -12.16 16.66
N VAL A 159 10.55 -11.54 15.69
CA VAL A 159 9.78 -10.31 15.90
C VAL A 159 8.58 -10.55 16.83
N GLY A 160 7.88 -11.66 16.67
CA GLY A 160 6.74 -12.07 17.49
C GLY A 160 7.10 -12.67 18.84
N SER A 161 8.40 -12.80 19.18
CA SER A 161 8.84 -13.46 20.43
C SER A 161 8.44 -12.72 21.69
N SER A 162 8.23 -11.42 21.63
CA SER A 162 7.69 -10.59 22.70
C SER A 162 7.08 -9.30 22.13
N ARG A 163 6.25 -8.63 22.95
CA ARG A 163 5.73 -7.31 22.59
C ARG A 163 6.84 -6.30 22.34
N GLU A 164 7.87 -6.30 23.18
CA GLU A 164 9.01 -5.39 23.07
C GLU A 164 9.80 -5.60 21.77
N ALA A 165 9.91 -6.87 21.31
CA ALA A 165 10.56 -7.18 20.04
C ALA A 165 9.74 -6.65 18.85
N CYS A 166 8.42 -6.83 18.88
CA CYS A 166 7.52 -6.32 17.88
C CYS A 166 7.49 -4.77 17.88
N GLU A 167 7.41 -4.13 19.04
CA GLU A 167 7.50 -2.67 19.19
C GLU A 167 8.81 -2.11 18.62
N ALA A 168 9.93 -2.77 18.89
CA ALA A 168 11.23 -2.35 18.40
C ALA A 168 11.31 -2.47 16.87
N TYR A 169 10.75 -3.54 16.29
CA TYR A 169 10.78 -3.79 14.85
C TYR A 169 9.79 -2.90 14.09
N ILE A 170 8.52 -2.95 14.41
CA ILE A 170 7.48 -2.16 13.75
C ILE A 170 7.67 -0.66 14.02
N GLY A 171 7.97 -0.30 15.27
CA GLY A 171 8.21 1.10 15.67
C GLY A 171 9.38 1.74 14.93
N HIS A 172 10.41 0.97 14.58
CA HIS A 172 11.52 1.45 13.76
C HIS A 172 11.02 2.06 12.44
N PHE A 173 10.11 1.40 11.74
CA PHE A 173 9.59 1.89 10.45
C PHE A 173 8.69 3.11 10.63
N LEU A 174 7.82 3.10 11.65
CA LEU A 174 6.96 4.25 11.96
C LEU A 174 7.77 5.50 12.36
N ASP A 175 8.96 5.31 12.95
CA ASP A 175 9.85 6.40 13.31
C ASP A 175 10.76 6.84 12.17
N HIS A 176 11.37 5.89 11.48
CA HIS A 176 12.42 6.16 10.51
C HIS A 176 11.89 6.61 9.14
N TRP A 177 10.73 6.07 8.73
CA TRP A 177 10.16 6.38 7.42
C TRP A 177 9.25 7.62 7.43
N ALA A 178 8.71 7.99 8.59
CA ALA A 178 7.90 9.19 8.70
C ALA A 178 8.77 10.47 8.66
N GLY A 179 8.33 11.47 7.92
CA GLY A 179 8.90 12.82 7.98
C GLY A 179 8.59 13.50 9.31
N ASP A 180 7.45 13.15 9.92
CA ASP A 180 7.06 13.54 11.27
C ASP A 180 6.59 12.31 12.08
N PRO A 181 7.49 11.66 12.85
CA PRO A 181 7.13 10.49 13.66
C PRO A 181 6.00 10.74 14.67
N SER A 182 5.73 12.01 15.05
CA SER A 182 4.63 12.34 15.95
C SER A 182 3.23 12.15 15.32
N ALA A 183 3.15 11.96 14.00
CA ALA A 183 1.92 11.60 13.30
C ALA A 183 1.35 10.26 13.77
N PHE A 184 2.23 9.36 14.23
CA PHE A 184 1.86 8.09 14.88
C PHE A 184 1.86 8.29 16.40
N GLY A 185 0.70 8.65 16.97
CA GLY A 185 0.53 8.76 18.42
C GLY A 185 0.60 7.40 19.12
N GLU A 186 0.60 7.43 20.45
CA GLU A 186 0.67 6.21 21.27
C GLU A 186 -0.43 5.19 20.93
N GLU A 187 -1.65 5.65 20.68
CA GLU A 187 -2.77 4.79 20.30
C GLU A 187 -2.52 4.09 18.96
N ASP A 188 -1.89 4.76 17.99
CA ASP A 188 -1.55 4.15 16.71
C ASP A 188 -0.46 3.11 16.87
N ARG A 189 0.63 3.46 17.58
CA ARG A 189 1.73 2.52 17.84
C ARG A 189 1.26 1.25 18.52
N GLN A 190 0.39 1.39 19.52
CA GLN A 190 -0.21 0.24 20.20
C GLN A 190 -1.06 -0.59 19.23
N ALA A 191 -1.89 0.05 18.41
CA ALA A 191 -2.72 -0.65 17.43
C ALA A 191 -1.89 -1.41 16.39
N TRP A 192 -0.78 -0.82 15.90
CA TRP A 192 0.14 -1.52 15.00
C TRP A 192 0.74 -2.76 15.64
N VAL A 193 1.27 -2.63 16.85
CA VAL A 193 1.87 -3.75 17.58
C VAL A 193 0.84 -4.82 17.91
N ASP A 194 -0.35 -4.44 18.37
CA ASP A 194 -1.43 -5.38 18.68
C ASP A 194 -1.87 -6.16 17.45
N THR A 195 -1.97 -5.50 16.29
CA THR A 195 -2.30 -6.13 15.03
C THR A 195 -1.21 -7.09 14.57
N TYR A 196 0.05 -6.69 14.58
CA TYR A 196 1.15 -7.55 14.15
C TYR A 196 1.43 -8.73 15.09
N LEU A 197 1.01 -8.66 16.35
CA LEU A 197 1.06 -9.78 17.31
C LEU A 197 -0.11 -10.75 17.19
N GLN A 198 -1.15 -10.46 16.39
CA GLN A 198 -2.17 -11.44 16.08
C GLN A 198 -1.56 -12.59 15.27
N GLU A 199 -2.15 -13.78 15.42
CA GLU A 199 -1.67 -14.99 14.77
C GLU A 199 -1.60 -14.82 13.24
N GLY A 200 -0.42 -15.06 12.68
CA GLY A 200 -0.18 -15.04 11.24
C GLY A 200 0.15 -13.67 10.63
N ASN A 201 -0.11 -12.54 11.30
CA ASN A 201 0.07 -11.22 10.68
C ASN A 201 1.53 -10.88 10.34
N LEU A 202 2.48 -11.23 11.19
CA LEU A 202 3.91 -11.03 10.88
C LEU A 202 4.32 -11.84 9.64
N GLN A 203 4.01 -13.14 9.65
CA GLN A 203 4.35 -14.00 8.51
C GLN A 203 3.58 -13.61 7.25
N GLY A 204 2.30 -13.26 7.37
CA GLY A 204 1.47 -12.82 6.25
C GLY A 204 2.06 -11.60 5.54
N GLY A 205 2.40 -10.55 6.30
CA GLY A 205 3.07 -9.37 5.75
C GLY A 205 4.46 -9.66 5.19
N PHE A 206 5.20 -10.61 5.78
CA PHE A 206 6.52 -11.03 5.28
C PHE A 206 6.45 -11.86 4.00
N ASN A 207 5.35 -12.58 3.79
CA ASN A 207 5.14 -13.41 2.59
C ASN A 207 5.13 -12.57 1.31
N TRP A 208 4.72 -11.30 1.35
CA TRP A 208 4.87 -10.39 0.22
C TRP A 208 6.33 -10.33 -0.27
N TYR A 209 7.29 -10.15 0.67
CA TYR A 209 8.72 -10.03 0.31
C TYR A 209 9.30 -11.33 -0.20
N ILE A 210 8.78 -12.47 0.24
CA ILE A 210 9.16 -13.79 -0.28
C ILE A 210 8.63 -13.94 -1.71
N ALA A 211 7.37 -13.64 -1.93
CA ALA A 211 6.71 -13.74 -3.24
C ALA A 211 7.33 -12.79 -4.28
N ALA A 212 7.66 -11.57 -3.88
CA ALA A 212 8.22 -10.54 -4.76
C ALA A 212 9.74 -10.69 -5.02
N ASP A 213 10.44 -11.62 -4.35
CA ASP A 213 11.90 -11.64 -4.31
C ASP A 213 12.57 -11.81 -5.69
N ASP A 214 12.06 -12.72 -6.50
CA ASP A 214 12.63 -12.99 -7.84
C ASP A 214 12.43 -11.78 -8.78
N ALA A 215 11.22 -11.21 -8.82
CA ALA A 215 10.92 -10.04 -9.64
C ALA A 215 11.75 -8.82 -9.20
N ARG A 216 11.89 -8.60 -7.88
CA ARG A 216 12.73 -7.55 -7.31
C ARG A 216 14.19 -7.72 -7.70
N LYS A 217 14.75 -8.93 -7.58
CA LYS A 217 16.13 -9.23 -7.96
C LYS A 217 16.36 -9.10 -9.46
N GLU A 218 15.38 -9.42 -10.29
CA GLU A 218 15.42 -9.19 -11.73
C GLU A 218 15.49 -7.71 -12.04
N LEU A 219 14.59 -6.91 -11.46
CA LEU A 219 14.58 -5.45 -11.59
C LEU A 219 15.93 -4.84 -11.17
N MET A 220 16.49 -5.28 -10.06
CA MET A 220 17.81 -4.82 -9.61
C MET A 220 18.96 -5.21 -10.55
N ARG A 221 18.88 -6.35 -11.25
CA ARG A 221 19.92 -6.84 -12.16
C ARG A 221 19.83 -6.26 -13.55
N GLU A 222 18.63 -6.26 -14.11
CA GLU A 222 18.39 -5.91 -15.51
C GLU A 222 18.07 -4.43 -15.69
N GLY A 223 17.72 -3.72 -14.60
CA GLY A 223 17.28 -2.34 -14.61
C GLY A 223 15.80 -2.19 -14.93
N ALA A 224 15.39 -0.96 -15.15
CA ALA A 224 14.01 -0.62 -15.43
C ALA A 224 13.55 -1.21 -16.79
N PRO A 225 12.46 -2.02 -16.81
CA PRO A 225 11.98 -2.65 -18.04
C PRO A 225 11.30 -1.63 -18.96
N GLU A 226 11.32 -1.88 -20.26
CA GLU A 226 10.45 -1.20 -21.22
C GLU A 226 9.04 -1.79 -21.11
N MET A 227 8.05 -0.95 -20.84
CA MET A 227 6.63 -1.34 -20.70
C MET A 227 5.75 -0.29 -21.38
N ASP A 228 4.58 -0.70 -21.85
CA ASP A 228 3.55 0.25 -22.28
C ASP A 228 3.11 1.09 -21.05
N PRO A 229 2.96 2.42 -21.19
CA PRO A 229 2.54 3.27 -20.11
C PRO A 229 1.08 3.00 -19.70
N ILE A 230 0.78 3.25 -18.43
CA ILE A 230 -0.59 3.23 -17.91
C ILE A 230 -1.35 4.42 -18.50
N GLU A 231 -2.50 4.15 -19.13
CA GLU A 231 -3.36 5.18 -19.77
C GLU A 231 -4.44 5.71 -18.82
N VAL A 232 -4.69 5.03 -17.68
CA VAL A 232 -5.67 5.45 -16.68
C VAL A 232 -5.22 6.78 -16.08
N PRO A 233 -6.09 7.80 -15.99
CA PRO A 233 -5.75 9.06 -15.34
C PRO A 233 -5.16 8.83 -13.95
N THR A 234 -3.98 9.37 -13.71
CA THR A 234 -3.21 9.06 -12.50
C THR A 234 -2.77 10.32 -11.78
N ARG A 235 -3.05 10.40 -10.47
CA ARG A 235 -2.51 11.42 -9.57
C ARG A 235 -1.47 10.79 -8.65
N ILE A 236 -0.31 11.42 -8.50
CA ILE A 236 0.78 10.94 -7.66
C ILE A 236 1.18 12.04 -6.66
N LEU A 237 1.20 11.70 -5.38
CA LEU A 237 1.79 12.54 -4.33
C LEU A 237 2.95 11.80 -3.67
N TRP A 238 4.06 12.51 -3.47
CA TRP A 238 5.28 11.92 -2.96
C TRP A 238 5.88 12.74 -1.82
N GLY A 239 6.21 12.10 -0.70
CA GLY A 239 6.88 12.74 0.43
C GLY A 239 8.34 13.07 0.10
N GLU A 240 8.76 14.33 0.26
CA GLU A 240 10.15 14.73 0.00
C GLU A 240 11.17 14.09 0.94
N LEU A 241 10.71 13.60 2.09
CA LEU A 241 11.55 12.99 3.12
C LEU A 241 11.43 11.46 3.15
N ASP A 242 10.79 10.83 2.14
CA ASP A 242 10.70 9.38 2.05
C ASP A 242 12.09 8.75 1.88
N PRO A 243 12.60 7.97 2.87
CA PRO A 243 13.92 7.37 2.77
C PRO A 243 13.93 6.07 1.94
N ILE A 244 12.74 5.49 1.67
CA ILE A 244 12.60 4.17 1.03
C ILE A 244 12.34 4.31 -0.45
N VAL A 245 11.35 5.13 -0.82
CA VAL A 245 11.05 5.43 -2.21
C VAL A 245 11.37 6.90 -2.44
N ASN A 246 12.63 7.18 -2.75
CA ASN A 246 13.11 8.56 -2.85
C ASN A 246 12.33 9.37 -3.91
N ALA A 247 11.82 10.55 -3.55
CA ALA A 247 11.07 11.41 -4.46
C ALA A 247 11.86 11.78 -5.73
N GLU A 248 13.19 11.83 -5.66
CA GLU A 248 14.05 12.05 -6.82
C GLU A 248 13.96 10.95 -7.88
N TRP A 249 13.47 9.77 -7.51
CA TRP A 249 13.27 8.64 -8.43
C TRP A 249 12.03 8.79 -9.31
N ALA A 250 11.21 9.81 -9.09
CA ALA A 250 10.06 10.14 -9.93
C ALA A 250 10.43 10.65 -11.34
N ASP A 251 11.71 10.85 -11.62
CA ASP A 251 12.24 11.42 -12.87
C ASP A 251 11.89 10.60 -14.14
N ARG A 252 11.51 9.32 -13.98
CA ARG A 252 11.10 8.44 -15.08
C ARG A 252 9.61 8.11 -15.10
N ILE A 253 8.79 8.73 -14.25
CA ILE A 253 7.34 8.46 -14.17
C ILE A 253 6.67 8.56 -15.54
N GLY A 254 7.00 9.56 -16.34
CA GLY A 254 6.44 9.75 -17.68
C GLY A 254 6.77 8.66 -18.71
N GLU A 255 7.67 7.71 -18.40
CA GLU A 255 7.90 6.53 -19.21
C GLU A 255 6.87 5.39 -18.92
N TYR A 256 6.21 5.47 -17.74
CA TYR A 256 5.32 4.42 -17.21
C TYR A 256 3.86 4.84 -17.07
N PHE A 257 3.59 6.16 -17.12
CA PHE A 257 2.26 6.74 -17.03
C PHE A 257 2.05 7.76 -18.14
N ALA A 258 1.03 7.59 -18.98
CA ALA A 258 0.75 8.45 -20.11
C ALA A 258 -0.03 9.72 -19.71
N ASP A 259 -1.01 9.57 -18.82
CA ASP A 259 -1.85 10.65 -18.30
C ASP A 259 -1.67 10.75 -16.79
N TYR A 260 -0.78 11.65 -16.33
CA TYR A 260 -0.47 11.77 -14.90
C TYR A 260 -0.21 13.20 -14.47
N GLU A 261 -0.52 13.45 -13.19
CA GLU A 261 -0.05 14.63 -12.45
C GLU A 261 0.77 14.17 -11.25
N LEU A 262 1.90 14.82 -10.98
CA LEU A 262 2.81 14.50 -9.88
C LEU A 262 3.22 15.75 -9.12
N ASP A 263 3.10 15.70 -7.80
CA ASP A 263 3.65 16.70 -6.91
C ASP A 263 4.40 16.03 -5.74
N THR A 264 5.38 16.75 -5.20
CA THR A 264 6.05 16.38 -3.95
C THR A 264 5.53 17.22 -2.79
N VAL A 265 5.50 16.62 -1.60
CA VAL A 265 4.99 17.26 -0.39
C VAL A 265 6.13 17.50 0.60
N PRO A 266 6.50 18.77 0.83
CA PRO A 266 7.53 19.12 1.79
C PRO A 266 7.21 18.63 3.20
N SER A 267 8.21 18.16 3.91
CA SER A 267 8.10 17.69 5.30
C SER A 267 7.14 16.50 5.50
N ALA A 268 6.84 15.73 4.45
CA ALA A 268 6.21 14.43 4.53
C ALA A 268 7.25 13.35 4.22
N GLY A 269 7.18 12.25 4.94
CA GLY A 269 7.94 11.05 4.68
C GLY A 269 7.11 10.03 3.90
N HIS A 270 7.41 8.75 4.10
CA HIS A 270 6.78 7.63 3.41
C HIS A 270 5.27 7.48 3.68
N PHE A 271 4.78 7.90 4.84
CA PHE A 271 3.37 7.77 5.21
C PHE A 271 2.57 9.05 4.97
N LEU A 272 2.75 9.67 3.80
CA LEU A 272 2.20 10.99 3.46
C LEU A 272 0.71 11.12 3.76
N HIS A 273 -0.11 10.14 3.36
CA HIS A 273 -1.56 10.11 3.60
C HIS A 273 -1.94 10.13 5.09
N HIS A 274 -1.08 9.56 5.94
CA HIS A 274 -1.24 9.53 7.40
C HIS A 274 -0.65 10.76 8.09
N GLU A 275 0.49 11.28 7.57
CA GLU A 275 1.21 12.43 8.12
C GLU A 275 0.56 13.78 7.77
N LYS A 276 -0.02 13.88 6.58
CA LYS A 276 -0.63 15.09 6.01
C LYS A 276 -2.07 14.82 5.56
N PRO A 277 -2.95 14.30 6.46
CA PRO A 277 -4.27 13.82 6.05
C PRO A 277 -5.15 14.90 5.43
N GLU A 278 -5.07 16.17 5.88
CA GLU A 278 -5.86 17.25 5.32
C GLU A 278 -5.49 17.52 3.86
N GLN A 279 -4.18 17.50 3.54
CA GLN A 279 -3.70 17.68 2.17
C GLN A 279 -4.04 16.46 1.32
N ALA A 280 -3.81 15.25 1.83
CA ALA A 280 -4.13 14.01 1.13
C ALA A 280 -5.63 13.94 0.77
N ASN A 281 -6.51 14.26 1.72
CA ASN A 281 -7.96 14.26 1.48
C ASN A 281 -8.36 15.27 0.40
N ALA A 282 -7.88 16.52 0.49
CA ALA A 282 -8.20 17.55 -0.49
C ALA A 282 -7.74 17.21 -1.91
N GLU A 283 -6.58 16.57 -2.04
CA GLU A 283 -6.05 16.14 -3.35
C GLU A 283 -6.83 14.95 -3.91
N ILE A 284 -7.21 13.96 -3.06
CA ILE A 284 -8.06 12.84 -3.47
C ILE A 284 -9.42 13.34 -3.95
N GLU A 285 -10.09 14.19 -3.16
CA GLU A 285 -11.40 14.79 -3.54
C GLU A 285 -11.29 15.55 -4.85
N SER A 286 -10.32 16.47 -4.97
CA SER A 286 -10.13 17.27 -6.17
C SER A 286 -9.87 16.43 -7.42
N PHE A 287 -9.09 15.36 -7.30
CA PHE A 287 -8.77 14.47 -8.42
C PHE A 287 -10.00 13.73 -8.90
N PHE A 288 -10.70 13.00 -8.02
CA PHE A 288 -11.84 12.19 -8.43
C PHE A 288 -13.08 13.00 -8.82
N GLU A 289 -13.31 14.17 -8.22
CA GLU A 289 -14.34 15.11 -8.68
C GLU A 289 -14.02 15.72 -10.06
N GLY A 290 -12.75 15.79 -10.43
CA GLY A 290 -12.32 16.31 -11.73
C GLY A 290 -12.41 15.31 -12.90
N LEU A 291 -12.66 14.02 -12.62
CA LEU A 291 -12.76 12.95 -13.61
C LEU A 291 -14.19 12.69 -14.13
N ASP A 292 -15.16 13.56 -13.89
CA ASP A 292 -16.55 13.46 -14.32
C ASP A 292 -16.75 13.64 -15.85
#